data_82f8ac2dbfcfe589a687b5c6c8b581d6
#
_entry.id   82f8ac2dbfcfe589a687b5c6c8b581d6
#
_cell.length_a   1.000
_cell.length_b   1.000
_cell.length_c   1.000
_cell.angle_alpha   90.00
_cell.angle_beta   90.00
_cell.angle_gamma   90.00
#
_symmetry.space_group_name_H-M   'P 1'
#
loop_
_entity.id
_entity.type
_entity.pdbx_description
1 polymer ?
#
loop_
_entity_poly.entity_id
_entity_poly.type
_entity_poly.pdbx_seq_one_letter_code
_entity_poly.pdbx_strand_id
1 'polypeptide(L)'
;MRRLILALMSVVSILLTACSSQPVDLTNKLEKYAVPVNQLTVPDGVQIIGLGEATHNNGEFQSVRLDVFKVLVEKYGVRTFVLEEDFANSELMNRYLSGEEIELQEAWEKWFPFYHTQEMAELFEWMREYNRSASSEEQLQYWGMDVQRSELMLPALDNYLKEVDREL
;
A
#
# COMPACT_ATOMS: atom_id res chain seq x y z
N MET A 1 14.83 58.94 3.61
CA MET A 1 15.12 57.72 4.37
C MET A 1 13.97 57.31 5.29
N ARG A 2 13.48 58.11 6.21
CA ARG A 2 12.41 57.75 7.19
C ARG A 2 11.09 57.29 6.51
N ARG A 3 10.66 57.92 5.41
CA ARG A 3 9.46 57.50 4.67
C ARG A 3 9.63 56.20 3.92
N LEU A 4 10.84 55.89 3.44
CA LEU A 4 11.14 54.61 2.75
C LEU A 4 11.16 53.45 3.74
N ILE A 5 11.68 53.64 4.96
CA ILE A 5 11.68 52.63 6.02
C ILE A 5 10.26 52.31 6.50
N LEU A 6 9.41 53.33 6.65
CA LEU A 6 8.00 53.14 7.01
C LEU A 6 7.21 52.34 5.92
N ALA A 7 7.46 52.64 4.63
CA ALA A 7 6.85 51.90 3.53
C ALA A 7 7.35 50.45 3.49
N LEU A 8 8.62 50.18 3.73
CA LEU A 8 9.20 48.83 3.78
C LEU A 8 8.64 48.01 4.96
N MET A 9 8.49 48.64 6.14
CA MET A 9 7.90 47.99 7.31
C MET A 9 6.42 47.64 7.09
N SER A 10 5.66 48.47 6.38
CA SER A 10 4.24 48.20 6.05
C SER A 10 4.11 47.02 5.08
N VAL A 11 4.99 46.92 4.07
CA VAL A 11 4.99 45.79 3.11
C VAL A 11 5.37 44.47 3.80
N VAL A 12 6.36 44.49 4.68
CA VAL A 12 6.77 43.30 5.47
C VAL A 12 5.65 42.85 6.41
N SER A 13 4.93 43.80 7.05
CA SER A 13 3.78 43.45 7.91
C SER A 13 2.63 42.82 7.12
N ILE A 14 2.36 43.27 5.89
CA ILE A 14 1.31 42.70 5.03
C ILE A 14 1.71 41.28 4.55
N LEU A 15 2.99 41.05 4.26
CA LEU A 15 3.49 39.73 3.86
C LEU A 15 3.46 38.72 5.00
N LEU A 16 3.64 39.13 6.25
CA LEU A 16 3.56 38.26 7.43
C LEU A 16 2.13 37.87 7.82
N THR A 17 1.13 38.69 7.45
CA THR A 17 -0.28 38.36 7.72
C THR A 17 -0.92 37.49 6.63
N ALA A 18 -0.30 37.35 5.44
CA ALA A 18 -0.83 36.56 4.34
C ALA A 18 -0.69 35.03 4.52
N CYS A 19 0.07 34.55 5.51
CA CYS A 19 0.30 33.12 5.76
C CYS A 19 -0.41 32.55 7.00
N SER A 20 -1.35 33.27 7.62
CA SER A 20 -2.16 32.71 8.71
C SER A 20 -3.45 32.12 8.17
N SER A 21 -3.39 31.14 7.28
CA SER A 21 -4.51 30.22 7.12
C SER A 21 -4.62 29.42 8.41
N GLN A 22 -5.61 29.75 9.25
CA GLN A 22 -5.96 28.90 10.39
C GLN A 22 -6.21 27.50 9.84
N PRO A 23 -5.63 26.46 10.45
CA PRO A 23 -5.93 25.10 10.04
C PRO A 23 -7.46 24.93 10.14
N VAL A 24 -8.09 24.61 9.02
CA VAL A 24 -9.52 24.34 9.01
C VAL A 24 -9.73 23.03 9.76
N ASP A 25 -10.35 23.08 10.91
CA ASP A 25 -10.77 21.86 11.60
C ASP A 25 -11.89 21.18 10.78
N LEU A 26 -11.48 20.14 10.05
CA LEU A 26 -12.38 19.34 9.23
C LEU A 26 -13.00 18.17 10.01
N THR A 27 -12.60 17.94 11.27
CA THR A 27 -12.99 16.79 12.08
C THR A 27 -14.52 16.66 12.13
N ASN A 28 -15.21 17.70 12.56
CA ASN A 28 -16.68 17.71 12.65
C ASN A 28 -17.38 17.58 11.28
N LYS A 29 -16.70 17.90 10.18
CA LYS A 29 -17.25 17.75 8.82
C LYS A 29 -17.03 16.34 8.30
N LEU A 30 -15.87 15.74 8.59
CA LEU A 30 -15.50 14.40 8.14
C LEU A 30 -16.28 13.34 8.93
N GLU A 31 -16.46 13.50 10.24
CA GLU A 31 -17.23 12.58 11.10
C GLU A 31 -18.65 12.31 10.56
N LYS A 32 -19.26 13.30 9.93
CA LYS A 32 -20.59 13.14 9.32
C LYS A 32 -20.62 12.16 8.14
N TYR A 33 -19.50 11.99 7.45
CA TYR A 33 -19.37 11.16 6.26
C TYR A 33 -18.45 9.94 6.46
N ALA A 34 -17.70 9.94 7.57
CA ALA A 34 -16.87 8.80 7.92
C ALA A 34 -17.73 7.62 8.38
N VAL A 35 -17.42 6.45 7.87
CA VAL A 35 -18.02 5.19 8.30
C VAL A 35 -16.92 4.25 8.80
N PRO A 36 -17.19 3.39 9.79
CA PRO A 36 -16.28 2.33 10.19
C PRO A 36 -15.91 1.43 9.01
N VAL A 37 -14.69 0.91 8.97
CA VAL A 37 -14.19 0.06 7.87
C VAL A 37 -15.12 -1.14 7.61
N ASN A 38 -15.66 -1.74 8.65
CA ASN A 38 -16.61 -2.85 8.54
C ASN A 38 -17.95 -2.50 7.87
N GLN A 39 -18.22 -1.21 7.67
CA GLN A 39 -19.39 -0.68 6.93
C GLN A 39 -19.01 -0.26 5.50
N LEU A 40 -17.78 -0.51 5.07
CA LEU A 40 -17.36 -0.26 3.70
C LEU A 40 -18.31 -0.96 2.72
N THR A 41 -18.74 -0.20 1.70
CA THR A 41 -19.54 -0.72 0.59
C THR A 41 -18.82 -0.52 -0.72
N VAL A 42 -18.84 -1.53 -1.57
CA VAL A 42 -18.28 -1.51 -2.92
C VAL A 42 -19.46 -1.59 -3.90
N PRO A 43 -19.58 -0.68 -4.89
CA PRO A 43 -20.62 -0.76 -5.91
C PRO A 43 -20.54 -2.05 -6.73
N ASP A 44 -21.67 -2.50 -7.25
CA ASP A 44 -21.72 -3.68 -8.13
C ASP A 44 -20.85 -3.49 -9.38
N GLY A 45 -20.18 -4.56 -9.78
CA GLY A 45 -19.35 -4.60 -10.99
C GLY A 45 -17.95 -3.98 -10.85
N VAL A 46 -17.58 -3.47 -9.68
CA VAL A 46 -16.21 -3.03 -9.41
C VAL A 46 -15.27 -4.23 -9.34
N GLN A 47 -14.21 -4.21 -10.13
CA GLN A 47 -13.19 -5.26 -10.19
C GLN A 47 -11.85 -4.84 -9.58
N ILE A 48 -11.58 -3.53 -9.51
CA ILE A 48 -10.33 -2.99 -8.97
C ILE A 48 -10.67 -1.93 -7.93
N ILE A 49 -10.06 -2.04 -6.76
CA ILE A 49 -10.22 -1.10 -5.66
C ILE A 49 -8.85 -0.54 -5.32
N GLY A 50 -8.69 0.77 -5.48
CA GLY A 50 -7.47 1.50 -5.12
C GLY A 50 -7.58 2.07 -3.71
N LEU A 51 -6.60 1.76 -2.87
CA LEU A 51 -6.43 2.35 -1.55
C LEU A 51 -5.16 3.21 -1.57
N GLY A 52 -5.34 4.52 -1.73
CA GLY A 52 -4.23 5.46 -1.74
C GLY A 52 -3.71 5.78 -0.35
N GLU A 53 -2.46 6.20 -0.28
CA GLU A 53 -1.85 6.71 0.95
C GLU A 53 -1.13 8.05 0.71
N ALA A 54 -0.97 8.84 1.77
CA ALA A 54 -0.29 10.12 1.68
C ALA A 54 1.23 10.01 1.85
N THR A 55 1.71 8.96 2.51
CA THR A 55 3.13 8.68 2.75
C THR A 55 3.34 7.22 3.17
N HIS A 56 4.45 6.62 2.74
CA HIS A 56 4.78 5.22 3.03
C HIS A 56 5.13 4.94 4.51
N ASN A 57 5.60 5.93 5.24
CA ASN A 57 6.13 5.76 6.61
C ASN A 57 5.09 6.08 7.70
N ASN A 58 3.82 5.71 7.48
CA ASN A 58 2.75 5.93 8.45
C ASN A 58 2.07 4.59 8.77
N GLY A 59 2.22 4.14 10.04
CA GLY A 59 1.68 2.85 10.50
C GLY A 59 0.15 2.78 10.42
N GLU A 60 -0.55 3.88 10.66
CA GLU A 60 -2.02 3.92 10.59
C GLU A 60 -2.53 3.64 9.18
N PHE A 61 -1.84 4.13 8.14
CA PHE A 61 -2.20 3.80 6.75
C PHE A 61 -1.97 2.33 6.45
N GLN A 62 -0.92 1.74 7.01
CA GLN A 62 -0.64 0.32 6.82
C GLN A 62 -1.61 -0.58 7.60
N SER A 63 -1.97 -0.22 8.82
CA SER A 63 -2.99 -0.93 9.60
C SER A 63 -4.35 -0.93 8.90
N VAL A 64 -4.77 0.21 8.34
CA VAL A 64 -6.04 0.33 7.60
C VAL A 64 -6.06 -0.57 6.36
N ARG A 65 -4.91 -0.85 5.71
CA ARG A 65 -4.85 -1.80 4.58
C ARG A 65 -5.35 -3.18 4.98
N LEU A 66 -4.89 -3.69 6.11
CA LEU A 66 -5.33 -5.00 6.62
C LEU A 66 -6.82 -5.02 6.89
N ASP A 67 -7.34 -4.01 7.59
CA ASP A 67 -8.77 -3.94 7.94
C ASP A 67 -9.65 -3.85 6.69
N VAL A 68 -9.28 -3.00 5.73
CA VAL A 68 -9.99 -2.87 4.45
C VAL A 68 -9.90 -4.17 3.65
N PHE A 69 -8.71 -4.77 3.55
CA PHE A 69 -8.53 -5.99 2.78
C PHE A 69 -9.35 -7.15 3.35
N LYS A 70 -9.42 -7.32 4.67
CA LYS A 70 -10.30 -8.30 5.33
C LYS A 70 -11.76 -8.14 4.91
N VAL A 71 -12.27 -6.92 4.96
CA VAL A 71 -13.65 -6.63 4.53
C VAL A 71 -13.86 -6.97 3.05
N LEU A 72 -12.88 -6.66 2.19
CA LEU A 72 -12.96 -6.95 0.76
C LEU A 72 -12.90 -8.45 0.46
N VAL A 73 -12.08 -9.18 1.17
CA VAL A 73 -12.00 -10.65 1.07
C VAL A 73 -13.30 -11.30 1.52
N GLU A 74 -13.79 -10.95 2.71
CA GLU A 74 -14.92 -11.60 3.35
C GLU A 74 -16.27 -11.27 2.69
N LYS A 75 -16.47 -10.00 2.30
CA LYS A 75 -17.78 -9.54 1.76
C LYS A 75 -17.86 -9.52 0.25
N TYR A 76 -16.73 -9.29 -0.43
CA TYR A 76 -16.72 -9.06 -1.88
C TYR A 76 -15.91 -10.07 -2.67
N GLY A 77 -15.32 -11.06 -2.00
CA GLY A 77 -14.59 -12.14 -2.66
C GLY A 77 -13.28 -11.69 -3.32
N VAL A 78 -12.70 -10.56 -2.90
CA VAL A 78 -11.38 -10.14 -3.38
C VAL A 78 -10.35 -11.19 -2.95
N ARG A 79 -9.44 -11.57 -3.86
CA ARG A 79 -8.41 -12.60 -3.61
C ARG A 79 -7.00 -12.13 -3.89
N THR A 80 -6.83 -10.93 -4.43
CA THR A 80 -5.51 -10.42 -4.81
C THR A 80 -5.24 -9.11 -4.09
N PHE A 81 -4.10 -9.06 -3.42
CA PHE A 81 -3.52 -7.86 -2.84
C PHE A 81 -2.39 -7.37 -3.75
N VAL A 82 -2.43 -6.11 -4.16
CA VAL A 82 -1.42 -5.51 -5.04
C VAL A 82 -0.77 -4.33 -4.34
N LEU A 83 0.55 -4.23 -4.43
CA LEU A 83 1.33 -3.18 -3.78
C LEU A 83 2.28 -2.52 -4.78
N GLU A 84 2.63 -1.25 -4.55
CA GLU A 84 3.69 -0.54 -5.27
C GLU A 84 5.07 -1.07 -4.85
N GLU A 85 5.37 -2.28 -5.30
CA GLU A 85 6.63 -3.01 -5.09
C GLU A 85 6.99 -3.73 -6.39
N ASP A 86 8.24 -4.15 -6.55
CA ASP A 86 8.67 -4.84 -7.76
C ASP A 86 7.92 -6.16 -7.99
N PHE A 87 7.41 -6.34 -9.20
CA PHE A 87 6.73 -7.56 -9.62
C PHE A 87 7.58 -8.82 -9.41
N ALA A 88 8.89 -8.72 -9.65
CA ALA A 88 9.82 -9.84 -9.48
C ALA A 88 9.89 -10.41 -8.05
N ASN A 89 9.47 -9.65 -7.04
CA ASN A 89 9.43 -10.09 -5.64
C ASN A 89 8.15 -10.85 -5.28
N SER A 90 7.19 -10.96 -6.20
CA SER A 90 5.89 -11.56 -5.91
C SER A 90 5.96 -13.08 -5.74
N GLU A 91 6.83 -13.76 -6.51
CA GLU A 91 6.93 -15.21 -6.48
C GLU A 91 7.28 -15.74 -5.08
N LEU A 92 8.33 -15.22 -4.46
CA LEU A 92 8.78 -15.70 -3.15
C LEU A 92 7.74 -15.41 -2.05
N MET A 93 7.06 -14.25 -2.12
CA MET A 93 5.96 -13.94 -1.23
C MET A 93 4.78 -14.91 -1.43
N ASN A 94 4.39 -15.22 -2.65
CA ASN A 94 3.30 -16.17 -2.90
C ASN A 94 3.63 -17.60 -2.44
N ARG A 95 4.88 -18.02 -2.53
CA ARG A 95 5.35 -19.29 -1.95
C ARG A 95 5.23 -19.28 -0.42
N TYR A 96 5.60 -18.18 0.23
CA TYR A 96 5.34 -17.99 1.67
C TYR A 96 3.84 -18.09 1.98
N LEU A 97 2.99 -17.40 1.22
CA LEU A 97 1.54 -17.40 1.42
C LEU A 97 0.89 -18.77 1.15
N SER A 98 1.48 -19.60 0.28
CA SER A 98 1.02 -20.97 0.02
C SER A 98 1.35 -21.96 1.14
N GLY A 99 2.13 -21.55 2.13
CA GLY A 99 2.47 -22.36 3.29
C GLY A 99 3.82 -23.08 3.20
N GLU A 100 4.66 -22.79 2.19
CA GLU A 100 6.02 -23.30 2.14
C GLU A 100 6.80 -22.92 3.40
N GLU A 101 7.82 -23.72 3.75
CA GLU A 101 8.72 -23.48 4.89
C GLU A 101 9.69 -22.33 4.58
N ILE A 102 9.14 -21.14 4.44
CA ILE A 102 9.84 -19.87 4.19
C ILE A 102 9.46 -18.93 5.33
N GLU A 103 10.45 -18.24 5.89
CA GLU A 103 10.20 -17.19 6.88
C GLU A 103 9.76 -15.89 6.17
N LEU A 104 8.87 -15.13 6.81
CA LEU A 104 8.41 -13.85 6.25
C LEU A 104 9.59 -12.91 5.96
N GLN A 105 10.60 -12.89 6.82
CA GLN A 105 11.80 -12.07 6.64
C GLN A 105 12.56 -12.42 5.35
N GLU A 106 12.58 -13.68 4.96
CA GLU A 106 13.15 -14.14 3.69
C GLU A 106 12.25 -13.74 2.53
N ALA A 107 10.93 -13.90 2.67
CA ALA A 107 9.95 -13.63 1.61
C ALA A 107 9.97 -12.18 1.12
N TRP A 108 10.30 -11.24 1.98
CA TRP A 108 10.36 -9.82 1.65
C TRP A 108 11.76 -9.17 1.76
N GLU A 109 12.82 -9.96 1.89
CA GLU A 109 14.19 -9.46 2.08
C GLU A 109 14.58 -8.38 1.07
N LYS A 110 14.15 -8.52 -0.17
CA LYS A 110 14.47 -7.61 -1.28
C LYS A 110 13.47 -6.47 -1.47
N TRP A 111 12.49 -6.34 -0.61
CA TRP A 111 11.50 -5.28 -0.71
C TRP A 111 12.06 -3.92 -0.30
N PHE A 112 11.32 -2.86 -0.63
CA PHE A 112 11.65 -1.54 -0.11
C PHE A 112 11.57 -1.52 1.43
N PRO A 113 12.59 -0.98 2.13
CA PRO A 113 12.67 -1.04 3.60
C PRO A 113 11.48 -0.41 4.32
N PHE A 114 10.79 0.54 3.71
CA PHE A 114 9.61 1.18 4.31
C PHE A 114 8.38 0.27 4.37
N TYR A 115 8.41 -0.90 3.73
CA TYR A 115 7.39 -1.93 3.89
C TYR A 115 7.74 -2.98 4.96
N HIS A 116 8.95 -2.98 5.51
CA HIS A 116 9.35 -3.89 6.58
C HIS A 116 8.82 -3.39 7.93
N THR A 117 7.52 -3.37 8.11
CA THR A 117 6.84 -2.90 9.31
C THR A 117 6.02 -4.01 9.96
N GLN A 118 5.66 -3.82 11.21
CA GLN A 118 4.83 -4.78 11.94
C GLN A 118 3.44 -4.90 11.29
N GLU A 119 2.86 -3.80 10.85
CA GLU A 119 1.54 -3.76 10.23
C GLU A 119 1.50 -4.54 8.90
N MET A 120 2.57 -4.46 8.11
CA MET A 120 2.70 -5.27 6.90
C MET A 120 2.96 -6.74 7.21
N ALA A 121 3.71 -7.04 8.27
CA ALA A 121 3.86 -8.42 8.75
C ALA A 121 2.50 -9.02 9.13
N GLU A 122 1.70 -8.30 9.92
CA GLU A 122 0.36 -8.73 10.32
C GLU A 122 -0.56 -9.00 9.11
N LEU A 123 -0.44 -8.19 8.04
CA LEU A 123 -1.18 -8.42 6.79
C LEU A 123 -0.80 -9.75 6.13
N PHE A 124 0.49 -10.02 5.93
CA PHE A 124 0.95 -11.23 5.25
C PHE A 124 0.81 -12.48 6.10
N GLU A 125 0.99 -12.39 7.40
CA GLU A 125 0.70 -13.47 8.34
C GLU A 125 -0.79 -13.84 8.34
N TRP A 126 -1.69 -12.83 8.31
CA TRP A 126 -3.11 -13.08 8.18
C TRP A 126 -3.46 -13.72 6.83
N MET A 127 -2.88 -13.27 5.72
CA MET A 127 -3.09 -13.88 4.40
C MET A 127 -2.63 -15.34 4.39
N ARG A 128 -1.47 -15.64 4.96
CA ARG A 128 -0.95 -17.01 5.08
C ARG A 128 -1.87 -17.90 5.92
N GLU A 129 -2.35 -17.38 7.04
CA GLU A 129 -3.28 -18.12 7.90
C GLU A 129 -4.61 -18.40 7.22
N TYR A 130 -5.15 -17.41 6.50
CA TYR A 130 -6.34 -17.57 5.68
C TYR A 130 -6.14 -18.70 4.65
N ASN A 131 -5.02 -18.71 3.95
CA ASN A 131 -4.72 -19.69 2.91
C ASN A 131 -4.59 -21.13 3.43
N ARG A 132 -4.28 -21.34 4.70
CA ARG A 132 -4.20 -22.68 5.30
C ARG A 132 -5.51 -23.47 5.24
N SER A 133 -6.62 -22.78 5.28
CA SER A 133 -7.98 -23.39 5.26
C SER A 133 -8.74 -23.14 3.95
N ALA A 134 -8.23 -22.27 3.08
CA ALA A 134 -8.85 -21.93 1.81
C ALA A 134 -8.64 -23.03 0.76
N SER A 135 -9.64 -23.25 -0.10
CA SER A 135 -9.44 -24.04 -1.32
C SER A 135 -8.46 -23.33 -2.26
N SER A 136 -7.86 -24.05 -3.19
CA SER A 136 -6.91 -23.48 -4.15
C SER A 136 -7.46 -22.28 -4.95
N GLU A 137 -8.77 -22.27 -5.21
CA GLU A 137 -9.45 -21.20 -5.93
C GLU A 137 -9.73 -19.97 -5.06
N GLU A 138 -9.71 -20.15 -3.73
CA GLU A 138 -9.99 -19.08 -2.77
C GLU A 138 -8.74 -18.53 -2.09
N GLN A 139 -7.58 -19.06 -2.40
CA GLN A 139 -6.33 -18.56 -1.83
C GLN A 139 -6.06 -17.10 -2.17
N LEU A 140 -5.59 -16.37 -1.20
CA LEU A 140 -5.13 -15.00 -1.34
C LEU A 140 -3.77 -14.98 -2.01
N GLN A 141 -3.60 -14.07 -2.96
CA GLN A 141 -2.35 -13.86 -3.68
C GLN A 141 -1.85 -12.43 -3.51
N TYR A 142 -0.55 -12.28 -3.64
CA TYR A 142 0.14 -11.01 -3.64
C TYR A 142 0.80 -10.73 -4.99
N TRP A 143 0.77 -9.49 -5.44
CA TRP A 143 1.51 -9.04 -6.62
C TRP A 143 2.11 -7.65 -6.42
N GLY A 144 3.39 -7.51 -6.72
CA GLY A 144 3.99 -6.20 -6.96
C GLY A 144 3.50 -5.67 -8.30
N MET A 145 3.22 -4.38 -8.40
CA MET A 145 2.71 -3.80 -9.66
C MET A 145 3.71 -2.93 -10.41
N ASP A 146 4.96 -2.90 -9.97
CA ASP A 146 5.97 -2.00 -10.51
C ASP A 146 7.21 -2.75 -11.01
N VAL A 147 8.06 -2.07 -11.75
CA VAL A 147 9.37 -2.51 -12.24
C VAL A 147 10.38 -1.39 -12.01
N GLN A 148 10.68 -1.10 -10.74
CA GLN A 148 11.60 -0.02 -10.38
C GLN A 148 13.06 -0.47 -10.42
N ARG A 149 13.32 -1.76 -10.17
CA ARG A 149 14.67 -2.35 -10.08
C ARG A 149 14.84 -3.42 -11.14
N SER A 150 15.40 -3.03 -12.27
CA SER A 150 15.62 -3.93 -13.41
C SER A 150 16.52 -5.13 -13.06
N GLU A 151 17.44 -4.98 -12.10
CA GLU A 151 18.29 -6.05 -11.58
C GLU A 151 17.52 -7.19 -10.92
N LEU A 152 16.30 -6.97 -10.48
CA LEU A 152 15.40 -8.01 -9.97
C LEU A 152 14.56 -8.63 -11.09
N MET A 153 14.07 -7.80 -12.01
CA MET A 153 13.20 -8.25 -13.11
C MET A 153 13.94 -9.06 -14.17
N LEU A 154 15.16 -8.66 -14.54
CA LEU A 154 15.89 -9.34 -15.61
C LEU A 154 16.18 -10.82 -15.32
N PRO A 155 16.62 -11.22 -14.12
CA PRO A 155 16.78 -12.64 -13.78
C PRO A 155 15.44 -13.40 -13.77
N ALA A 156 14.37 -12.79 -13.29
CA ALA A 156 13.04 -13.42 -13.28
C ALA A 156 12.53 -13.68 -14.71
N LEU A 157 12.70 -12.70 -15.60
CA LEU A 157 12.37 -12.84 -17.02
C LEU A 157 13.23 -13.89 -17.71
N ASP A 158 14.54 -13.91 -17.45
CA ASP A 158 15.46 -14.91 -18.01
C ASP A 158 15.08 -16.33 -17.60
N ASN A 159 14.75 -16.54 -16.35
CA ASN A 159 14.28 -17.82 -15.85
C ASN A 159 12.95 -18.24 -16.52
N TYR A 160 11.99 -17.34 -16.61
CA TYR A 160 10.72 -17.59 -17.29
C TYR A 160 10.92 -17.98 -18.77
N LEU A 161 11.76 -17.23 -19.49
CA LEU A 161 12.03 -17.52 -20.90
C LEU A 161 12.71 -18.88 -21.10
N LYS A 162 13.63 -19.28 -20.22
CA LYS A 162 14.25 -20.62 -20.24
C LYS A 162 13.27 -21.75 -19.95
N GLU A 163 12.20 -21.49 -19.21
CA GLU A 163 11.16 -22.48 -18.94
C GLU A 163 10.21 -22.66 -20.13
N VAL A 164 9.81 -21.55 -20.78
CA VAL A 164 8.80 -21.57 -21.86
C VAL A 164 9.41 -21.76 -23.23
N ASP A 165 10.66 -21.36 -23.45
CA ASP A 165 11.39 -21.54 -24.70
C ASP A 165 12.83 -21.99 -24.41
N ARG A 166 13.03 -23.30 -24.42
CA ARG A 166 14.34 -23.92 -24.11
C ARG A 166 15.39 -23.71 -25.20
N GLU A 167 15.02 -23.07 -26.30
CA GLU A 167 15.93 -22.78 -27.43
C GLU A 167 16.52 -21.36 -27.34
N LEU A 168 16.09 -20.52 -26.37
CA LEU A 168 16.68 -19.22 -26.06
C LEU A 168 17.85 -19.35 -25.09
#